data_5fe93e2e69ae6f6ffd2c451b4b524482
#
_entry.id   5fe93e2e69ae6f6ffd2c451b4b524482
#
_cell.length_a   1.000
_cell.length_b   1.000
_cell.length_c   1.000
_cell.angle_alpha   90.00
_cell.angle_beta   90.00
_cell.angle_gamma   90.00
#
_symmetry.space_group_name_H-M   'P 1'
#
loop_
_entity.id
_entity.type
_entity.pdbx_description
1 polymer ?
#
loop_
_entity_poly.entity_id
_entity_poly.type
_entity_poly.pdbx_seq_one_letter_code
_entity_poly.pdbx_strand_id
1 'polypeptide(L)'
;LDTGIFDDDRYWDVFVEYAKAGPEDILMLVTAHNRGPEAATIHVLPQLWFRNTWSWKNNGAKPQLAATRDGIEAKHHELGTYTFYCDAKPELLFCENETNPRRHYGQADAQGFFKDGLNEYVIHGNKAAVNSQQLGTKAAVHYQLTVPACGSASVRLRLTSGKGVKPFADFDKVFAQRRKEADEFYAALQ
;
A
#
# COMPACT_ATOMS: atom_id res chain seq x y z
N LEU A 1 -1.83 7.61 -30.02
CA LEU A 1 -1.91 6.48 -29.09
C LEU A 1 -3.32 6.35 -28.55
N ASP A 2 -4.27 6.23 -29.45
CA ASP A 2 -5.66 5.99 -29.12
C ASP A 2 -5.83 4.49 -28.85
N THR A 3 -6.01 4.15 -27.55
CA THR A 3 -6.21 2.77 -27.13
C THR A 3 -7.68 2.47 -26.84
N GLY A 4 -8.57 3.46 -27.01
CA GLY A 4 -9.99 3.33 -26.64
C GLY A 4 -10.23 3.19 -25.13
N ILE A 5 -9.21 3.42 -24.29
CA ILE A 5 -9.30 3.16 -22.84
C ILE A 5 -10.30 4.07 -22.10
N PHE A 6 -10.63 5.21 -22.71
CA PHE A 6 -11.61 6.17 -22.16
C PHE A 6 -12.95 6.16 -22.95
N ASP A 7 -13.10 5.22 -23.88
CA ASP A 7 -14.36 5.05 -24.58
C ASP A 7 -15.47 4.70 -23.56
N ASP A 8 -16.66 5.23 -23.79
CA ASP A 8 -17.82 5.09 -22.90
C ASP A 8 -17.63 5.67 -21.47
N ASP A 9 -16.65 6.55 -21.25
CA ASP A 9 -16.35 7.17 -19.95
C ASP A 9 -16.10 6.16 -18.82
N ARG A 10 -15.61 4.97 -19.13
CA ARG A 10 -15.33 3.89 -18.18
C ARG A 10 -13.91 3.98 -17.62
N TYR A 11 -13.71 4.86 -16.66
CA TYR A 11 -12.41 5.05 -16.01
C TYR A 11 -12.53 5.31 -14.51
N TRP A 12 -11.40 5.31 -13.83
CA TRP A 12 -11.27 5.56 -12.41
C TRP A 12 -10.41 6.79 -12.16
N ASP A 13 -10.87 7.67 -11.26
CA ASP A 13 -9.99 8.63 -10.61
C ASP A 13 -9.58 8.07 -9.25
N VAL A 14 -8.28 7.97 -9.03
CA VAL A 14 -7.75 7.51 -7.74
C VAL A 14 -6.95 8.63 -7.11
N PHE A 15 -7.44 9.13 -5.98
CA PHE A 15 -6.77 10.15 -5.16
C PHE A 15 -6.03 9.48 -4.01
N VAL A 16 -4.77 9.83 -3.83
CA VAL A 16 -3.95 9.39 -2.70
C VAL A 16 -3.47 10.62 -1.95
N GLU A 17 -3.99 10.79 -0.74
CA GLU A 17 -3.70 11.94 0.09
C GLU A 17 -2.90 11.50 1.32
N TYR A 18 -1.93 12.31 1.72
CA TYR A 18 -1.09 12.07 2.90
C TYR A 18 -1.22 13.22 3.88
N ALA A 19 -1.29 12.88 5.18
CA ALA A 19 -1.26 13.85 6.26
C ALA A 19 -0.32 13.36 7.37
N LYS A 20 0.56 14.24 7.88
CA LYS A 20 1.44 13.92 9.02
C LYS A 20 0.77 14.33 10.32
N ALA A 21 0.58 13.38 11.22
CA ALA A 21 0.22 13.68 12.62
C ALA A 21 1.44 14.06 13.45
N GLY A 22 2.63 13.58 13.07
CA GLY A 22 3.90 13.86 13.72
C GLY A 22 5.09 13.44 12.85
N PRO A 23 6.33 13.60 13.33
CA PRO A 23 7.53 13.23 12.56
C PRO A 23 7.54 11.78 12.07
N GLU A 24 7.06 10.86 12.90
CA GLU A 24 7.05 9.42 12.67
C GLU A 24 5.62 8.85 12.59
N ASP A 25 4.67 9.67 12.12
CA ASP A 25 3.25 9.32 12.08
C ASP A 25 2.60 9.90 10.82
N ILE A 26 2.28 9.03 9.88
CA ILE A 26 1.76 9.38 8.55
C ILE A 26 0.43 8.66 8.33
N LEU A 27 -0.59 9.44 7.98
CA LEU A 27 -1.89 8.98 7.57
C LEU A 27 -1.99 9.01 6.04
N MET A 28 -2.66 8.02 5.46
CA MET A 28 -2.92 7.97 4.03
C MET A 28 -4.41 7.68 3.79
N LEU A 29 -5.04 8.48 2.95
CA LEU A 29 -6.39 8.29 2.45
C LEU A 29 -6.32 7.97 0.96
N VAL A 30 -6.85 6.82 0.56
CA VAL A 30 -6.99 6.47 -0.86
C VAL A 30 -8.47 6.48 -1.20
N THR A 31 -8.87 7.30 -2.17
CA THR A 31 -10.25 7.39 -2.65
C THR A 31 -10.31 7.03 -4.13
N ALA A 32 -11.08 5.99 -4.46
CA ALA A 32 -11.33 5.58 -5.84
C ALA A 32 -12.74 6.04 -6.26
N HIS A 33 -12.82 6.84 -7.31
CA HIS A 33 -14.07 7.28 -7.93
C HIS A 33 -14.31 6.48 -9.20
N ASN A 34 -15.43 5.77 -9.27
CA ASN A 34 -15.89 5.14 -10.48
C ASN A 34 -16.58 6.19 -11.37
N ARG A 35 -16.01 6.52 -12.51
CA ARG A 35 -16.60 7.47 -13.46
C ARG A 35 -17.50 6.79 -14.49
N GLY A 36 -17.50 5.46 -14.51
CA GLY A 36 -18.34 4.70 -15.42
C GLY A 36 -19.82 4.69 -15.03
N PRO A 37 -20.70 4.38 -15.99
CA PRO A 37 -22.14 4.36 -15.83
C PRO A 37 -22.69 3.15 -15.06
N GLU A 38 -21.81 2.19 -14.72
CA GLU A 38 -22.17 0.94 -14.05
C GLU A 38 -21.36 0.74 -12.77
N ALA A 39 -21.85 -0.10 -11.85
CA ALA A 39 -21.04 -0.54 -10.73
C ALA A 39 -19.84 -1.35 -11.23
N ALA A 40 -18.66 -1.06 -10.71
CA ALA A 40 -17.43 -1.73 -11.11
C ALA A 40 -16.55 -2.07 -9.90
N THR A 41 -15.71 -3.09 -10.06
CA THR A 41 -14.77 -3.50 -9.02
C THR A 41 -13.37 -3.02 -9.36
N ILE A 42 -12.69 -2.47 -8.34
CA ILE A 42 -11.28 -2.08 -8.42
C ILE A 42 -10.49 -2.78 -7.33
N HIS A 43 -9.28 -3.21 -7.65
CA HIS A 43 -8.30 -3.72 -6.69
C HIS A 43 -7.35 -2.58 -6.31
N VAL A 44 -7.36 -2.19 -5.03
CA VAL A 44 -6.48 -1.16 -4.48
C VAL A 44 -5.44 -1.85 -3.60
N LEU A 45 -4.17 -1.67 -3.93
CA LEU A 45 -3.05 -2.34 -3.26
C LEU A 45 -2.05 -1.33 -2.68
N PRO A 46 -2.34 -0.65 -1.56
CA PRO A 46 -1.32 0.10 -0.83
C PRO A 46 -0.19 -0.84 -0.42
N GLN A 47 1.05 -0.41 -0.65
CA GLN A 47 2.22 -1.26 -0.43
C GLN A 47 3.17 -0.63 0.57
N LEU A 48 3.72 -1.47 1.45
CA LEU A 48 4.83 -1.14 2.32
C LEU A 48 6.03 -1.99 1.93
N TRP A 49 7.20 -1.37 1.77
CA TRP A 49 8.42 -2.07 1.38
C TRP A 49 9.65 -1.28 1.75
N PHE A 50 10.77 -1.99 1.86
CA PHE A 50 12.08 -1.40 2.07
C PHE A 50 12.88 -1.42 0.77
N ARG A 51 13.69 -0.37 0.54
CA ARG A 51 14.66 -0.37 -0.56
C ARG A 51 15.59 -1.58 -0.39
N ASN A 52 15.72 -2.40 -1.44
CA ASN A 52 16.59 -3.56 -1.41
C ASN A 52 18.07 -3.14 -1.45
N THR A 53 18.65 -2.88 -0.28
CA THR A 53 20.05 -2.58 -0.10
C THR A 53 20.83 -3.80 0.45
N TRP A 54 20.14 -4.79 0.99
CA TRP A 54 20.74 -6.00 1.54
C TRP A 54 21.38 -6.89 0.47
N SER A 55 20.91 -6.83 -0.79
CA SER A 55 21.49 -7.56 -1.91
C SER A 55 22.77 -6.92 -2.46
N TRP A 56 23.13 -5.70 -2.06
CA TRP A 56 24.29 -4.98 -2.59
C TRP A 56 25.59 -5.25 -1.84
N LYS A 57 25.48 -5.65 -0.57
CA LYS A 57 26.62 -5.93 0.30
C LYS A 57 26.32 -7.18 1.13
N ASN A 58 27.29 -8.04 1.27
CA ASN A 58 27.15 -9.33 1.92
C ASN A 58 26.79 -9.32 3.43
N ASN A 59 26.61 -8.15 4.06
CA ASN A 59 26.35 -8.02 5.50
C ASN A 59 25.24 -7.00 5.85
N GLY A 60 24.36 -6.63 4.93
CA GLY A 60 23.24 -5.75 5.24
C GLY A 60 22.17 -6.51 6.05
N ALA A 61 21.82 -6.01 7.23
CA ALA A 61 20.67 -6.55 7.98
C ALA A 61 19.40 -6.43 7.14
N LYS A 62 18.80 -7.57 6.82
CA LYS A 62 17.55 -7.62 6.05
C LYS A 62 16.39 -7.15 6.92
N PRO A 63 15.64 -6.10 6.53
CA PRO A 63 14.49 -5.66 7.27
C PRO A 63 13.35 -6.67 7.16
N GLN A 64 12.35 -6.56 8.04
CA GLN A 64 11.24 -7.51 8.08
C GLN A 64 9.90 -6.79 8.13
N LEU A 65 8.95 -7.29 7.36
CA LEU A 65 7.53 -7.03 7.47
C LEU A 65 6.83 -8.30 7.91
N ALA A 66 5.93 -8.19 8.89
CA ALA A 66 5.17 -9.32 9.41
C ALA A 66 3.72 -8.92 9.67
N ALA A 67 2.78 -9.81 9.38
CA ALA A 67 1.39 -9.61 9.76
C ALA A 67 1.24 -9.64 11.29
N THR A 68 0.38 -8.76 11.81
CA THR A 68 -0.04 -8.72 13.20
C THR A 68 -1.57 -8.69 13.26
N ARG A 69 -2.12 -8.75 14.48
CA ARG A 69 -3.57 -8.60 14.68
C ARG A 69 -4.11 -7.28 14.11
N ASP A 70 -3.31 -6.21 14.16
CA ASP A 70 -3.75 -4.84 13.90
C ASP A 70 -3.27 -4.29 12.55
N GLY A 71 -2.49 -5.07 11.78
CA GLY A 71 -1.94 -4.66 10.49
C GLY A 71 -0.59 -5.30 10.19
N ILE A 72 0.39 -4.51 9.75
CA ILE A 72 1.73 -4.98 9.39
C ILE A 72 2.76 -4.32 10.31
N GLU A 73 3.53 -5.13 11.04
CA GLU A 73 4.72 -4.67 11.76
C GLU A 73 5.89 -4.58 10.79
N ALA A 74 6.59 -3.45 10.82
CA ALA A 74 7.78 -3.19 10.01
C ALA A 74 8.98 -2.99 10.93
N LYS A 75 10.01 -3.83 10.79
CA LYS A 75 11.26 -3.75 11.57
C LYS A 75 12.43 -3.42 10.66
N HIS A 76 13.16 -2.37 11.01
CA HIS A 76 14.37 -1.96 10.33
C HIS A 76 15.46 -1.63 11.36
N HIS A 77 16.70 -2.02 11.08
CA HIS A 77 17.81 -1.87 12.05
C HIS A 77 18.15 -0.41 12.38
N GLU A 78 17.93 0.52 11.45
CA GLU A 78 18.16 1.96 11.68
C GLU A 78 16.88 2.71 12.04
N LEU A 79 15.74 2.38 11.39
CA LEU A 79 14.48 3.11 11.57
C LEU A 79 13.68 2.62 12.77
N GLY A 80 14.05 1.49 13.37
CA GLY A 80 13.31 0.89 14.47
C GLY A 80 12.06 0.14 14.02
N THR A 81 11.00 0.21 14.81
CA THR A 81 9.76 -0.56 14.59
C THR A 81 8.59 0.38 14.34
N TYR A 82 7.87 0.13 13.24
CA TYR A 82 6.63 0.82 12.87
C TYR A 82 5.49 -0.18 12.75
N THR A 83 4.26 0.33 12.87
CA THR A 83 3.05 -0.44 12.55
C THR A 83 2.29 0.26 11.43
N PHE A 84 1.97 -0.50 10.40
CA PHE A 84 1.12 -0.06 9.30
C PHE A 84 -0.30 -0.58 9.53
N TYR A 85 -1.15 0.29 10.01
CA TYR A 85 -2.55 0.03 10.28
C TYR A 85 -3.39 0.15 9.00
N CYS A 86 -4.38 -0.73 8.87
CA CYS A 86 -5.29 -0.80 7.73
C CYS A 86 -6.72 -0.86 8.25
N ASP A 87 -7.62 -0.03 7.72
CA ASP A 87 -9.04 -0.16 8.07
C ASP A 87 -9.71 -1.33 7.31
N ALA A 88 -10.96 -1.66 7.68
CA ALA A 88 -11.80 -2.68 7.03
C ALA A 88 -11.21 -4.10 6.92
N LYS A 89 -10.13 -4.42 7.63
CA LYS A 89 -9.49 -5.75 7.68
C LYS A 89 -9.25 -6.39 6.31
N PRO A 90 -8.46 -5.77 5.44
CA PRO A 90 -8.16 -6.29 4.12
C PRO A 90 -7.30 -7.55 4.17
N GLU A 91 -7.17 -8.22 3.04
CA GLU A 91 -6.20 -9.28 2.87
C GLU A 91 -4.78 -8.72 2.84
N LEU A 92 -3.85 -9.39 3.52
CA LEU A 92 -2.44 -9.00 3.58
C LEU A 92 -1.59 -9.97 2.75
N LEU A 93 -0.87 -9.45 1.76
CA LEU A 93 -0.02 -10.22 0.86
C LEU A 93 1.45 -9.88 1.11
N PHE A 94 2.31 -10.89 1.18
CA PHE A 94 3.72 -10.73 1.50
C PHE A 94 4.63 -11.37 0.47
N CYS A 95 5.71 -10.70 0.15
CA CYS A 95 6.80 -11.21 -0.69
C CYS A 95 8.11 -10.51 -0.34
N GLU A 96 9.17 -10.86 -1.05
CA GLU A 96 10.43 -10.15 -0.99
C GLU A 96 10.44 -8.99 -1.99
N ASN A 97 11.02 -7.86 -1.62
CA ASN A 97 11.28 -6.77 -2.56
C ASN A 97 12.50 -7.09 -3.42
N GLU A 98 12.44 -8.25 -4.08
CA GLU A 98 13.49 -8.79 -4.94
C GLU A 98 12.94 -9.09 -6.33
N THR A 99 13.78 -8.91 -7.33
CA THR A 99 13.43 -9.25 -8.72
C THR A 99 13.45 -10.77 -8.89
N ASN A 100 12.45 -11.31 -9.58
CA ASN A 100 12.31 -12.74 -9.83
C ASN A 100 13.38 -13.23 -10.83
N PRO A 101 14.42 -13.99 -10.38
CA PRO A 101 15.49 -14.43 -11.25
C PRO A 101 15.03 -15.51 -12.26
N ARG A 102 14.01 -16.28 -11.92
CA ARG A 102 13.43 -17.27 -12.84
C ARG A 102 12.84 -16.59 -14.08
N ARG A 103 12.09 -15.51 -13.86
CA ARG A 103 11.40 -14.79 -14.94
C ARG A 103 12.35 -13.94 -15.78
N HIS A 104 13.35 -13.30 -15.17
CA HIS A 104 14.17 -12.29 -15.84
C HIS A 104 15.54 -12.78 -16.26
N TYR A 105 16.07 -13.82 -15.63
CA TYR A 105 17.45 -14.28 -15.84
C TYR A 105 17.57 -15.78 -16.12
N GLY A 106 16.44 -16.49 -16.27
CA GLY A 106 16.43 -17.92 -16.60
C GLY A 106 16.97 -18.84 -15.48
N GLN A 107 17.05 -18.33 -14.23
CA GLN A 107 17.51 -19.11 -13.07
C GLN A 107 16.35 -19.96 -12.54
N ALA A 108 16.10 -21.11 -13.16
CA ALA A 108 14.95 -21.97 -12.85
C ALA A 108 14.91 -22.51 -11.41
N ASP A 109 16.08 -22.64 -10.77
CA ASP A 109 16.30 -23.15 -9.43
C ASP A 109 16.14 -22.09 -8.32
N ALA A 110 15.99 -20.80 -8.68
CA ALA A 110 15.80 -19.75 -7.71
C ALA A 110 14.55 -19.99 -6.88
N GLN A 111 14.68 -19.96 -5.55
CA GLN A 111 13.58 -20.15 -4.60
C GLN A 111 13.19 -18.83 -3.95
N GLY A 112 11.93 -18.70 -3.59
CA GLY A 112 11.41 -17.55 -2.83
C GLY A 112 10.15 -16.94 -3.44
N PHE A 113 9.61 -15.97 -2.72
CA PHE A 113 8.45 -15.16 -3.11
C PHE A 113 8.96 -13.81 -3.57
N PHE A 114 8.91 -13.54 -4.86
CA PHE A 114 9.45 -12.31 -5.46
C PHE A 114 8.37 -11.24 -5.62
N LYS A 115 8.78 -9.99 -5.87
CA LYS A 115 7.87 -8.83 -5.94
C LYS A 115 6.77 -8.93 -6.99
N ASP A 116 6.97 -9.70 -8.06
CA ASP A 116 5.98 -9.98 -9.10
C ASP A 116 4.89 -10.96 -8.63
N GLY A 117 5.11 -11.66 -7.50
CA GLY A 117 4.13 -12.54 -6.88
C GLY A 117 2.82 -11.84 -6.52
N LEU A 118 2.86 -10.54 -6.18
CA LEU A 118 1.65 -9.75 -5.93
C LEU A 118 0.76 -9.65 -7.19
N ASN A 119 1.38 -9.46 -8.35
CA ASN A 119 0.66 -9.44 -9.63
C ASN A 119 0.10 -10.82 -9.97
N GLU A 120 0.90 -11.87 -9.82
CA GLU A 120 0.47 -13.25 -10.05
C GLU A 120 -0.72 -13.64 -9.15
N TYR A 121 -0.72 -13.15 -7.90
CA TYR A 121 -1.82 -13.38 -6.97
C TYR A 121 -3.10 -12.68 -7.44
N VAL A 122 -3.03 -11.37 -7.72
CA VAL A 122 -4.23 -10.56 -7.99
C VAL A 122 -4.81 -10.82 -9.38
N ILE A 123 -3.95 -10.96 -10.39
CA ILE A 123 -4.38 -11.08 -11.80
C ILE A 123 -4.66 -12.54 -12.19
N HIS A 124 -3.81 -13.46 -11.72
CA HIS A 124 -3.90 -14.87 -12.13
C HIS A 124 -4.43 -15.80 -11.03
N GLY A 125 -4.76 -15.27 -9.85
CA GLY A 125 -5.28 -16.06 -8.73
C GLY A 125 -4.26 -17.06 -8.14
N ASN A 126 -2.96 -16.89 -8.45
CA ASN A 126 -1.92 -17.79 -8.00
C ASN A 126 -1.54 -17.51 -6.54
N LYS A 127 -2.24 -18.14 -5.62
CA LYS A 127 -2.03 -18.00 -4.17
C LYS A 127 -0.65 -18.46 -3.70
N ALA A 128 0.00 -19.36 -4.44
CA ALA A 128 1.34 -19.85 -4.12
C ALA A 128 2.46 -18.83 -4.48
N ALA A 129 2.13 -17.74 -5.16
CA ALA A 129 3.10 -16.71 -5.54
C ALA A 129 3.48 -15.77 -4.39
N VAL A 130 2.74 -15.77 -3.29
CA VAL A 130 2.97 -14.95 -2.09
C VAL A 130 3.24 -15.81 -0.87
N ASN A 131 3.93 -15.25 0.13
CA ASN A 131 4.32 -15.99 1.32
C ASN A 131 3.14 -16.21 2.27
N SER A 132 2.67 -17.45 2.36
CA SER A 132 1.58 -17.85 3.26
C SER A 132 1.91 -17.70 4.76
N GLN A 133 3.19 -17.58 5.13
CA GLN A 133 3.61 -17.28 6.50
C GLN A 133 3.44 -15.79 6.86
N GLN A 134 3.01 -14.96 5.90
CA GLN A 134 2.80 -13.54 6.07
C GLN A 134 4.04 -12.77 6.58
N LEU A 135 5.18 -13.12 6.00
CA LEU A 135 6.49 -12.52 6.26
C LEU A 135 7.17 -12.11 4.94
N GLY A 136 7.95 -11.02 4.96
CA GLY A 136 8.71 -10.58 3.81
C GLY A 136 9.40 -9.25 4.01
N THR A 137 9.91 -8.67 2.94
CA THR A 137 10.47 -7.32 2.88
C THR A 137 9.60 -6.36 2.06
N LYS A 138 8.51 -6.89 1.50
CA LYS A 138 7.45 -6.17 0.81
C LYS A 138 6.10 -6.77 1.17
N ALA A 139 5.15 -5.91 1.46
CA ALA A 139 3.78 -6.30 1.71
C ALA A 139 2.81 -5.42 0.92
N ALA A 140 1.68 -5.98 0.54
CA ALA A 140 0.55 -5.26 -0.02
C ALA A 140 -0.70 -5.51 0.83
N VAL A 141 -1.47 -4.46 1.00
CA VAL A 141 -2.80 -4.50 1.62
C VAL A 141 -3.81 -4.56 0.47
N HIS A 142 -4.48 -5.69 0.30
CA HIS A 142 -5.35 -5.93 -0.83
C HIS A 142 -6.81 -5.62 -0.49
N TYR A 143 -7.31 -4.51 -1.02
CA TYR A 143 -8.73 -4.16 -1.01
C TYR A 143 -9.36 -4.49 -2.35
N GLN A 144 -10.47 -5.21 -2.33
CA GLN A 144 -11.35 -5.38 -3.48
C GLN A 144 -12.62 -4.57 -3.23
N LEU A 145 -12.78 -3.47 -3.95
CA LEU A 145 -13.85 -2.50 -3.75
C LEU A 145 -14.82 -2.53 -4.92
N THR A 146 -16.09 -2.85 -4.66
CA THR A 146 -17.15 -2.68 -5.65
C THR A 146 -17.80 -1.34 -5.43
N VAL A 147 -17.68 -0.44 -6.40
CA VAL A 147 -18.12 0.95 -6.30
C VAL A 147 -19.29 1.19 -7.26
N PRO A 148 -20.41 1.75 -6.80
CA PRO A 148 -21.54 2.06 -7.66
C PRO A 148 -21.17 2.99 -8.82
N ALA A 149 -22.04 3.04 -9.84
CA ALA A 149 -21.90 4.00 -10.94
C ALA A 149 -21.79 5.43 -10.39
N CYS A 150 -20.85 6.20 -10.92
CA CYS A 150 -20.55 7.58 -10.49
C CYS A 150 -20.30 7.74 -8.98
N GLY A 151 -20.07 6.64 -8.26
CA GLY A 151 -19.81 6.62 -6.82
C GLY A 151 -18.33 6.65 -6.47
N SER A 152 -18.03 6.59 -5.18
CA SER A 152 -16.67 6.48 -4.66
C SER A 152 -16.57 5.56 -3.45
N ALA A 153 -15.39 5.03 -3.19
CA ALA A 153 -15.05 4.33 -1.97
C ALA A 153 -13.66 4.76 -1.49
N SER A 154 -13.48 4.80 -0.18
CA SER A 154 -12.21 5.22 0.41
C SER A 154 -11.70 4.18 1.39
N VAL A 155 -10.36 4.07 1.50
CA VAL A 155 -9.66 3.29 2.50
C VAL A 155 -8.67 4.15 3.25
N ARG A 156 -8.52 3.90 4.56
CA ARG A 156 -7.65 4.65 5.46
C ARG A 156 -6.51 3.77 5.94
N LEU A 157 -5.31 4.33 5.93
CA LEU A 157 -4.11 3.67 6.41
C LEU A 157 -3.30 4.63 7.28
N ARG A 158 -2.50 4.08 8.19
CA ARG A 158 -1.60 4.86 9.03
C ARG A 158 -0.32 4.09 9.27
N LEU A 159 0.82 4.74 9.09
CA LEU A 159 2.14 4.21 9.44
C LEU A 159 2.68 5.03 10.62
N THR A 160 2.95 4.38 11.75
CA THR A 160 3.45 5.07 12.93
C THR A 160 4.38 4.19 13.78
N SER A 161 5.36 4.83 14.45
CA SER A 161 6.18 4.20 15.50
C SER A 161 5.50 4.19 16.87
N GLY A 162 4.36 4.90 17.01
CA GLY A 162 3.61 5.02 18.27
C GLY A 162 2.98 3.70 18.70
N LYS A 163 3.10 3.38 19.99
CA LYS A 163 2.46 2.20 20.61
C LYS A 163 1.10 2.56 21.19
N GLY A 164 0.15 1.61 21.10
CA GLY A 164 -1.17 1.75 21.75
C GLY A 164 -2.07 2.82 21.15
N VAL A 165 -1.80 3.27 19.93
CA VAL A 165 -2.63 4.25 19.21
C VAL A 165 -3.97 3.63 18.82
N LYS A 166 -5.04 4.44 18.89
CA LYS A 166 -6.29 4.15 18.19
C LYS A 166 -6.12 4.70 16.76
N PRO A 167 -5.80 3.85 15.75
CA PRO A 167 -5.16 4.33 14.52
C PRO A 167 -6.01 5.31 13.70
N PHE A 168 -7.32 5.26 13.84
CA PHE A 168 -8.24 6.08 13.02
C PHE A 168 -9.09 7.06 13.84
N ALA A 169 -8.88 7.18 15.17
CA ALA A 169 -9.73 8.01 16.04
C ALA A 169 -9.60 9.52 15.77
N ASP A 170 -8.44 9.98 15.36
CA ASP A 170 -8.12 11.37 15.06
C ASP A 170 -7.90 11.63 13.56
N PHE A 171 -8.18 10.64 12.71
CA PHE A 171 -7.83 10.63 11.29
C PHE A 171 -8.37 11.86 10.55
N ASP A 172 -9.67 12.10 10.62
CA ASP A 172 -10.31 13.20 9.92
C ASP A 172 -9.87 14.57 10.47
N LYS A 173 -9.63 14.64 11.79
CA LYS A 173 -9.12 15.86 12.44
C LYS A 173 -7.72 16.23 11.94
N VAL A 174 -6.82 15.25 11.82
CA VAL A 174 -5.45 15.48 11.31
C VAL A 174 -5.50 15.94 9.86
N PHE A 175 -6.29 15.30 9.00
CA PHE A 175 -6.47 15.72 7.61
C PHE A 175 -7.02 17.13 7.50
N ALA A 176 -8.08 17.47 8.24
CA ALA A 176 -8.67 18.80 8.23
C ALA A 176 -7.66 19.88 8.68
N GLN A 177 -6.87 19.59 9.71
CA GLN A 177 -5.84 20.50 10.19
C GLN A 177 -4.74 20.71 9.16
N ARG A 178 -4.22 19.64 8.54
CA ARG A 178 -3.15 19.76 7.53
C ARG A 178 -3.62 20.51 6.28
N ARG A 179 -4.84 20.31 5.82
CA ARG A 179 -5.44 21.08 4.72
C ARG A 179 -5.52 22.57 5.07
N LYS A 180 -6.07 22.90 6.23
CA LYS A 180 -6.18 24.28 6.69
C LYS A 180 -4.81 24.99 6.73
N GLU A 181 -3.79 24.32 7.28
CA GLU A 181 -2.43 24.87 7.34
C GLU A 181 -1.82 25.08 5.94
N ALA A 182 -2.08 24.17 5.00
CA ALA A 182 -1.66 24.33 3.61
C ALA A 182 -2.37 25.50 2.94
N ASP A 183 -3.69 25.62 3.11
CA ASP A 183 -4.49 26.72 2.55
C ASP A 183 -4.02 28.09 3.12
N GLU A 184 -3.80 28.19 4.43
CA GLU A 184 -3.26 29.39 5.08
C GLU A 184 -1.87 29.78 4.54
N PHE A 185 -0.99 28.78 4.35
CA PHE A 185 0.34 29.00 3.80
C PHE A 185 0.29 29.53 2.37
N TYR A 186 -0.49 28.91 1.51
CA TYR A 186 -0.59 29.33 0.11
C TYR A 186 -1.34 30.66 -0.07
N ALA A 187 -2.36 30.93 0.74
CA ALA A 187 -3.04 32.21 0.72
C ALA A 187 -2.12 33.41 1.08
N ALA A 188 -1.06 33.16 1.84
CA ALA A 188 -0.07 34.19 2.15
C ALA A 188 0.95 34.45 1.01
N LEU A 189 1.02 33.56 0.01
CA LEU A 189 1.95 33.65 -1.13
C LEU A 189 1.30 34.20 -2.41
N GLN A 190 -0.03 34.17 -2.50
CA GLN A 190 -0.84 34.67 -3.62
C GLN A 190 -1.36 36.08 -3.34
#